data_30b5a6f86c73921718b73c1bc32c676f
#
_entry.id   30b5a6f86c73921718b73c1bc32c676f
#
_cell.length_a   1.000
_cell.length_b   1.000
_cell.length_c   1.000
_cell.angle_alpha   90.00
_cell.angle_beta   90.00
_cell.angle_gamma   90.00
#
_symmetry.space_group_name_H-M   'P 1'
#
loop_
_entity.id
_entity.type
_entity.pdbx_description
1 polymer ?
#
loop_
_entity_poly.entity_id
_entity_poly.type
_entity_poly.pdbx_seq_one_letter_code
_entity_poly.pdbx_strand_id
1 'polypeptide(L)'
;MFDYDVIVAGCGPAGLTASTELKAKGVNVLGIDKKPKLDQNIRSASGFCIDGQDMNGEFVQLKPLNGKTEINFTKCGFSFEYSRPMEGIHHTHIISPSGSQFQATARKKPLYHLFNPATWLSDLLKRAKKQKVPFMTSTTIIRAKEVEGGVELTIRNNGKTSTKTCRKLIASDGLSSRITRNLGFNKDRICFGKGPTIEYEFTDVDCPLDRGDIFATGEKNIGGPGGIIAIPSYRGEGAYRFETMSALPGKSAYDRIEFFTKKSPYAKWFKNAKVVEKSGAIVEIFTPIKTPYRGNILLVGDAAAFAECLYQGATSCGYMGAKGMLKELEGKNGFQDYTDWWMASFEWNTEPRRMADYVKRTLFLRFFSQEQIDFLFDLAKKHPAVVDQMDAGVFDYTSELMNYFLGLPGIPEDLQERMKMIQEADMAKIATVISKRQD
;
A
#
# COMPACT_ATOMS: atom_id res chain seq x y z
N MET A 1 14.15 -23.43 27.63
CA MET A 1 14.71 -22.06 27.45
C MET A 1 14.54 -21.69 25.99
N PHE A 2 14.05 -20.49 25.66
CA PHE A 2 13.87 -20.03 24.28
C PHE A 2 15.17 -19.42 23.74
N ASP A 3 15.38 -19.51 22.40
CA ASP A 3 16.56 -18.92 21.74
C ASP A 3 16.55 -17.39 21.83
N TYR A 4 15.34 -16.77 21.77
CA TYR A 4 15.14 -15.32 21.76
C TYR A 4 13.95 -14.91 22.64
N ASP A 5 13.97 -13.68 23.14
CA ASP A 5 12.78 -13.08 23.75
C ASP A 5 11.73 -12.80 22.67
N VAL A 6 12.17 -12.20 21.55
CA VAL A 6 11.28 -11.88 20.44
C VAL A 6 11.92 -12.27 19.09
N ILE A 7 11.15 -12.92 18.23
CA ILE A 7 11.49 -13.01 16.81
C ILE A 7 10.56 -12.08 16.04
N VAL A 8 11.13 -11.32 15.10
CA VAL A 8 10.40 -10.45 14.16
C VAL A 8 10.43 -11.10 12.78
N ALA A 9 9.29 -11.55 12.31
CA ALA A 9 9.10 -12.24 11.04
C ALA A 9 8.74 -11.25 9.93
N GLY A 10 9.66 -11.02 9.00
CA GLY A 10 9.57 -10.00 7.96
C GLY A 10 10.24 -8.69 8.39
N CYS A 11 11.26 -8.28 7.64
CA CYS A 11 12.05 -7.07 7.89
C CYS A 11 11.77 -6.02 6.79
N GLY A 12 10.51 -5.70 6.57
CA GLY A 12 10.03 -4.51 5.88
C GLY A 12 10.05 -3.29 6.81
N PRO A 13 9.36 -2.18 6.46
CA PRO A 13 9.34 -0.97 7.31
C PRO A 13 8.89 -1.27 8.74
N ALA A 14 7.82 -2.05 8.91
CA ALA A 14 7.31 -2.45 10.22
C ALA A 14 8.33 -3.27 11.02
N GLY A 15 8.87 -4.33 10.42
CA GLY A 15 9.78 -5.24 11.12
C GLY A 15 11.14 -4.62 11.45
N LEU A 16 11.71 -3.81 10.55
CA LEU A 16 12.96 -3.07 10.84
C LEU A 16 12.76 -2.09 12.00
N THR A 17 11.66 -1.34 11.99
CA THR A 17 11.32 -0.42 13.08
C THR A 17 11.12 -1.18 14.39
N ALA A 18 10.28 -2.22 14.41
CA ALA A 18 10.02 -2.99 15.61
C ALA A 18 11.30 -3.63 16.19
N SER A 19 12.12 -4.26 15.35
CA SER A 19 13.37 -4.88 15.79
C SER A 19 14.33 -3.86 16.39
N THR A 20 14.40 -2.66 15.80
CA THR A 20 15.26 -1.58 16.26
C THR A 20 14.86 -1.10 17.65
N GLU A 21 13.56 -0.81 17.83
CA GLU A 21 13.04 -0.29 19.10
C GLU A 21 13.12 -1.31 20.23
N LEU A 22 12.85 -2.59 19.94
CA LEU A 22 13.02 -3.67 20.90
C LEU A 22 14.48 -3.81 21.33
N LYS A 23 15.41 -3.83 20.37
CA LYS A 23 16.85 -3.95 20.66
C LYS A 23 17.38 -2.78 21.47
N ALA A 24 16.93 -1.55 21.15
CA ALA A 24 17.30 -0.35 21.91
C ALA A 24 16.89 -0.40 23.39
N LYS A 25 15.90 -1.25 23.74
CA LYS A 25 15.44 -1.51 25.11
C LYS A 25 16.04 -2.79 25.72
N GLY A 26 17.08 -3.37 25.10
CA GLY A 26 17.81 -4.51 25.64
C GLY A 26 17.17 -5.89 25.37
N VAL A 27 16.08 -5.96 24.61
CA VAL A 27 15.44 -7.24 24.27
C VAL A 27 16.35 -8.10 23.40
N ASN A 28 16.43 -9.40 23.69
CA ASN A 28 17.10 -10.38 22.83
C ASN A 28 16.21 -10.69 21.62
N VAL A 29 16.39 -9.90 20.55
CA VAL A 29 15.56 -9.95 19.33
C VAL A 29 16.33 -10.51 18.14
N LEU A 30 15.63 -11.27 17.28
CA LEU A 30 16.11 -11.72 15.97
C LEU A 30 15.12 -11.28 14.88
N GLY A 31 15.60 -10.60 13.83
CA GLY A 31 14.85 -10.36 12.60
C GLY A 31 15.05 -11.49 11.58
N ILE A 32 13.97 -12.00 10.98
CA ILE A 32 14.04 -13.03 9.93
C ILE A 32 13.36 -12.51 8.66
N ASP A 33 14.04 -12.56 7.52
CA ASP A 33 13.47 -12.18 6.23
C ASP A 33 13.90 -13.12 5.10
N LYS A 34 12.98 -13.34 4.16
CA LYS A 34 13.25 -14.12 2.95
C LYS A 34 14.18 -13.40 1.95
N LYS A 35 14.28 -12.07 2.03
CA LYS A 35 15.16 -11.27 1.17
C LYS A 35 16.63 -11.54 1.47
N PRO A 36 17.49 -11.59 0.46
CA PRO A 36 18.95 -11.66 0.68
C PRO A 36 19.52 -10.34 1.18
N LYS A 37 18.92 -9.21 0.81
CA LYS A 37 19.28 -7.85 1.25
C LYS A 37 18.04 -7.15 1.80
N LEU A 38 18.11 -6.65 3.03
CA LEU A 38 16.96 -6.07 3.72
C LEU A 38 16.55 -4.71 3.17
N ASP A 39 17.48 -3.96 2.60
CA ASP A 39 17.26 -2.69 1.92
C ASP A 39 16.78 -2.82 0.47
N GLN A 40 16.65 -4.04 -0.04
CA GLN A 40 16.10 -4.29 -1.36
C GLN A 40 14.57 -4.18 -1.30
N ASN A 41 14.00 -3.34 -2.17
CA ASN A 41 12.58 -3.38 -2.46
C ASN A 41 12.31 -4.48 -3.50
N ILE A 42 11.49 -5.47 -3.15
CA ILE A 42 11.15 -6.61 -4.02
C ILE A 42 9.65 -6.65 -4.41
N ARG A 43 8.90 -5.65 -3.97
CA ARG A 43 7.47 -5.52 -4.26
C ARG A 43 7.22 -4.30 -5.12
N SER A 44 6.13 -4.30 -5.87
CA SER A 44 5.57 -3.05 -6.36
C SER A 44 5.30 -2.16 -5.14
N ALA A 45 5.85 -0.97 -5.16
CA ALA A 45 5.64 -0.01 -4.09
C ALA A 45 5.73 1.37 -4.71
N SER A 46 4.63 2.07 -4.66
CA SER A 46 4.47 3.38 -5.30
C SER A 46 5.51 4.40 -4.84
N GLY A 47 6.08 4.23 -3.64
CA GLY A 47 7.14 5.11 -3.13
C GLY A 47 6.65 6.53 -2.88
N PHE A 48 5.45 6.68 -2.35
CA PHE A 48 4.87 7.97 -1.97
C PHE A 48 4.58 8.05 -0.47
N CYS A 49 4.70 9.25 0.06
CA CYS A 49 4.41 9.61 1.45
C CYS A 49 3.46 10.80 1.48
N ILE A 50 2.40 10.69 2.26
CA ILE A 50 1.43 11.76 2.47
C ILE A 50 1.90 12.64 3.62
N ASP A 51 2.05 13.94 3.37
CA ASP A 51 2.49 14.95 4.33
C ASP A 51 1.33 15.84 4.80
N GLY A 52 1.28 16.09 6.10
CA GLY A 52 0.34 17.06 6.68
C GLY A 52 -1.14 16.69 6.58
N GLN A 53 -1.43 15.38 6.49
CA GLN A 53 -2.79 14.83 6.51
C GLN A 53 -2.83 13.57 7.37
N ASP A 54 -4.00 13.29 7.96
CA ASP A 54 -4.26 12.01 8.62
C ASP A 54 -4.37 10.91 7.57
N MET A 55 -3.52 9.90 7.69
CA MET A 55 -3.56 8.74 6.83
C MET A 55 -3.01 7.50 7.54
N ASN A 56 -3.71 6.39 7.43
CA ASN A 56 -3.29 5.12 8.02
C ASN A 56 -2.89 5.25 9.50
N GLY A 57 -3.71 5.97 10.26
CA GLY A 57 -3.54 6.14 11.69
C GLY A 57 -2.44 7.10 12.12
N GLU A 58 -1.83 7.82 11.21
CA GLU A 58 -0.72 8.69 11.50
C GLU A 58 -0.84 10.04 10.79
N PHE A 59 -0.29 11.07 11.42
CA PHE A 59 -0.09 12.37 10.82
C PHE A 59 1.41 12.58 10.61
N VAL A 60 1.86 12.41 9.38
CA VAL A 60 3.28 12.58 9.04
C VAL A 60 3.57 14.04 8.72
N GLN A 61 4.69 14.54 9.21
CA GLN A 61 5.26 15.83 8.84
C GLN A 61 6.65 15.62 8.26
N LEU A 62 6.87 16.17 7.07
CA LEU A 62 8.15 16.15 6.39
C LEU A 62 8.88 17.49 6.62
N LYS A 63 10.11 17.43 7.14
CA LYS A 63 10.97 18.60 7.32
C LYS A 63 12.23 18.48 6.49
N PRO A 64 12.45 19.34 5.50
CA PRO A 64 13.70 19.35 4.74
C PRO A 64 14.91 19.65 5.63
N LEU A 65 16.00 18.87 5.46
CA LEU A 65 17.26 18.99 6.20
C LEU A 65 18.45 18.83 5.24
N ASN A 66 19.03 19.94 4.78
CA ASN A 66 20.31 19.91 4.02
C ASN A 66 20.50 18.70 3.08
N GLY A 67 19.60 18.53 2.11
CA GLY A 67 19.63 17.41 1.16
C GLY A 67 19.04 16.09 1.66
N LYS A 68 18.44 16.09 2.85
CA LYS A 68 17.73 14.98 3.48
C LYS A 68 16.32 15.42 3.88
N THR A 69 15.54 14.49 4.44
CA THR A 69 14.22 14.78 4.97
C THR A 69 14.06 14.14 6.35
N GLU A 70 13.70 14.89 7.37
CA GLU A 70 13.24 14.33 8.62
C GLU A 70 11.76 13.96 8.47
N ILE A 71 11.42 12.72 8.79
CA ILE A 71 10.06 12.19 8.74
C ILE A 71 9.57 12.04 10.18
N ASN A 72 8.59 12.87 10.55
CA ASN A 72 8.00 12.86 11.88
C ASN A 72 6.61 12.24 11.86
N PHE A 73 6.44 11.18 12.63
CA PHE A 73 5.18 10.50 12.89
C PHE A 73 4.61 11.09 14.18
N THR A 74 3.77 12.12 14.05
CA THR A 74 3.44 13.00 15.18
C THR A 74 2.53 12.35 16.20
N LYS A 75 1.63 11.45 15.79
CA LYS A 75 0.70 10.77 16.71
C LYS A 75 1.39 9.68 17.52
N CYS A 76 2.22 8.86 16.93
CA CYS A 76 2.94 7.81 17.66
C CYS A 76 4.21 8.33 18.36
N GLY A 77 4.72 9.50 17.98
CA GLY A 77 5.92 10.11 18.56
C GLY A 77 7.22 9.48 18.09
N PHE A 78 7.26 9.03 16.84
CA PHE A 78 8.44 8.43 16.20
C PHE A 78 8.99 9.37 15.13
N SER A 79 10.31 9.39 14.95
CA SER A 79 10.93 10.08 13.82
C SER A 79 12.17 9.36 13.33
N PHE A 80 12.51 9.59 12.07
CA PHE A 80 13.80 9.18 11.53
C PHE A 80 14.22 10.07 10.36
N GLU A 81 15.51 10.07 10.08
CA GLU A 81 16.10 10.80 8.96
C GLU A 81 16.08 9.91 7.71
N TYR A 82 15.41 10.37 6.67
CA TYR A 82 15.48 9.84 5.32
C TYR A 82 16.62 10.55 4.58
N SER A 83 17.60 9.81 4.09
CA SER A 83 18.90 10.34 3.62
C SER A 83 18.87 11.01 2.24
N ARG A 84 17.67 11.42 1.76
CA ARG A 84 17.47 12.16 0.51
C ARG A 84 16.39 13.21 0.67
N PRO A 85 16.31 14.21 -0.25
CA PRO A 85 15.14 15.05 -0.37
C PRO A 85 13.96 14.23 -0.91
N MET A 86 12.76 14.70 -0.68
CA MET A 86 11.53 14.20 -1.28
C MET A 86 10.96 15.25 -2.23
N GLU A 87 10.42 14.79 -3.35
CA GLU A 87 9.79 15.63 -4.38
C GLU A 87 8.28 15.65 -4.17
N GLY A 88 7.67 16.83 -4.09
CA GLY A 88 6.22 16.99 -4.03
C GLY A 88 5.58 16.84 -5.42
N ILE A 89 4.54 16.01 -5.53
CA ILE A 89 3.78 15.83 -6.76
C ILE A 89 2.45 16.56 -6.65
N HIS A 90 2.14 17.36 -7.68
CA HIS A 90 0.99 18.26 -7.70
C HIS A 90 -0.05 17.92 -8.75
N HIS A 91 0.27 17.08 -9.73
CA HIS A 91 -0.60 16.83 -10.89
C HIS A 91 -1.06 15.38 -10.95
N THR A 92 -2.30 15.21 -11.37
CA THR A 92 -2.86 13.92 -11.78
C THR A 92 -3.51 14.08 -13.14
N HIS A 93 -3.12 13.24 -14.07
CA HIS A 93 -3.67 13.18 -15.43
C HIS A 93 -4.56 11.94 -15.54
N ILE A 94 -5.75 12.13 -16.05
CA ILE A 94 -6.70 11.04 -16.23
C ILE A 94 -7.04 10.94 -17.71
N ILE A 95 -6.91 9.72 -18.24
CA ILE A 95 -7.13 9.41 -19.65
C ILE A 95 -8.31 8.47 -19.75
N SER A 96 -9.38 8.95 -20.37
CA SER A 96 -10.61 8.19 -20.57
C SER A 96 -10.42 7.05 -21.60
N PRO A 97 -11.39 6.11 -21.71
CA PRO A 97 -11.33 5.03 -22.68
C PRO A 97 -11.16 5.50 -24.14
N SER A 98 -11.75 6.63 -24.52
CA SER A 98 -11.61 7.24 -25.87
C SER A 98 -10.29 7.99 -26.08
N GLY A 99 -9.55 8.26 -24.98
CA GLY A 99 -8.32 9.04 -24.98
C GLY A 99 -8.52 10.52 -24.66
N SER A 100 -9.73 10.95 -24.23
CA SER A 100 -9.94 12.28 -23.68
C SER A 100 -9.15 12.42 -22.38
N GLN A 101 -8.48 13.58 -22.21
CA GLN A 101 -7.58 13.80 -21.07
C GLN A 101 -8.05 15.00 -20.28
N PHE A 102 -7.96 14.90 -18.96
CA PHE A 102 -8.02 16.05 -18.07
C PHE A 102 -6.95 15.97 -16.98
N GLN A 103 -6.60 17.13 -16.45
CA GLN A 103 -5.59 17.29 -15.42
C GLN A 103 -6.23 17.86 -14.16
N ALA A 104 -5.94 17.25 -13.03
CA ALA A 104 -6.18 17.81 -11.71
C ALA A 104 -4.86 18.37 -11.17
N THR A 105 -4.92 19.53 -10.50
CA THR A 105 -3.74 20.19 -9.95
C THR A 105 -3.97 20.61 -8.50
N ALA A 106 -3.20 20.05 -7.57
CA ALA A 106 -3.18 20.47 -6.19
C ALA A 106 -2.31 21.73 -6.05
N ARG A 107 -2.94 22.91 -5.85
CA ARG A 107 -2.24 24.20 -5.87
C ARG A 107 -1.61 24.58 -4.54
N LYS A 108 -2.16 24.14 -3.41
CA LYS A 108 -1.73 24.56 -2.08
C LYS A 108 -0.66 23.66 -1.48
N LYS A 109 -0.85 22.36 -1.59
CA LYS A 109 0.05 21.34 -1.07
C LYS A 109 0.23 20.24 -2.12
N PRO A 110 1.37 19.53 -2.15
CA PRO A 110 1.49 18.34 -2.98
C PRO A 110 0.42 17.30 -2.63
N LEU A 111 -0.02 16.53 -3.63
CA LEU A 111 -0.85 15.36 -3.42
C LEU A 111 -0.13 14.34 -2.52
N TYR A 112 1.16 14.19 -2.74
CA TYR A 112 2.08 13.35 -1.96
C TYR A 112 3.53 13.73 -2.28
N HIS A 113 4.45 13.15 -1.51
CA HIS A 113 5.89 13.29 -1.74
C HIS A 113 6.49 11.95 -2.20
N LEU A 114 7.28 12.00 -3.25
CA LEU A 114 8.01 10.83 -3.76
C LEU A 114 9.22 10.51 -2.89
N PHE A 115 9.41 9.23 -2.61
CA PHE A 115 10.62 8.71 -2.01
C PHE A 115 11.10 7.43 -2.71
N ASN A 116 12.37 7.09 -2.52
CA ASN A 116 12.92 5.82 -2.95
C ASN A 116 12.69 4.76 -1.86
N PRO A 117 11.87 3.71 -2.11
CA PRO A 117 11.61 2.65 -1.14
C PRO A 117 12.87 1.95 -0.61
N ALA A 118 13.87 1.72 -1.48
CA ALA A 118 15.14 1.12 -1.06
C ALA A 118 15.93 2.04 -0.12
N THR A 119 15.90 3.36 -0.33
CA THR A 119 16.52 4.33 0.58
C THR A 119 15.81 4.34 1.94
N TRP A 120 14.46 4.33 1.97
CA TRP A 120 13.70 4.24 3.23
C TRP A 120 14.10 3.00 4.03
N LEU A 121 14.12 1.83 3.38
CA LEU A 121 14.54 0.57 4.01
C LEU A 121 16.00 0.62 4.47
N SER A 122 16.90 1.20 3.66
CA SER A 122 18.32 1.36 4.00
C SER A 122 18.51 2.22 5.25
N ASP A 123 17.76 3.31 5.38
CA ASP A 123 17.87 4.21 6.54
C ASP A 123 17.31 3.56 7.82
N LEU A 124 16.19 2.84 7.73
CA LEU A 124 15.70 2.02 8.85
C LEU A 124 16.71 0.90 9.20
N LEU A 125 17.32 0.25 8.21
CA LEU A 125 18.32 -0.78 8.43
C LEU A 125 19.62 -0.21 9.07
N LYS A 126 20.05 1.01 8.71
CA LYS A 126 21.16 1.70 9.38
C LYS A 126 20.88 1.90 10.87
N ARG A 127 19.64 2.30 11.22
CA ARG A 127 19.19 2.40 12.62
C ARG A 127 19.29 1.05 13.33
N ALA A 128 18.77 -0.02 12.70
CA ALA A 128 18.84 -1.36 13.26
C ALA A 128 20.28 -1.86 13.45
N LYS A 129 21.17 -1.62 12.48
CA LYS A 129 22.60 -1.95 12.59
C LYS A 129 23.29 -1.18 13.71
N LYS A 130 22.96 0.10 13.91
CA LYS A 130 23.47 0.90 15.03
C LYS A 130 23.12 0.28 16.39
N GLN A 131 21.91 -0.31 16.50
CA GLN A 131 21.47 -1.04 17.68
C GLN A 131 21.99 -2.49 17.72
N LYS A 132 22.77 -2.93 16.73
CA LYS A 132 23.30 -4.30 16.63
C LYS A 132 22.19 -5.37 16.61
N VAL A 133 21.11 -5.12 15.90
CA VAL A 133 20.03 -6.11 15.68
C VAL A 133 20.58 -7.27 14.84
N PRO A 134 20.51 -8.53 15.30
CA PRO A 134 20.87 -9.68 14.46
C PRO A 134 19.74 -9.97 13.44
N PHE A 135 20.14 -10.34 12.21
CA PHE A 135 19.23 -10.70 11.14
C PHE A 135 19.60 -12.03 10.49
N MET A 136 18.59 -12.83 10.18
CA MET A 136 18.68 -14.00 9.29
C MET A 136 18.01 -13.64 7.97
N THR A 137 18.82 -13.33 6.95
CA THR A 137 18.35 -13.08 5.57
C THR A 137 18.27 -14.38 4.76
N SER A 138 17.71 -14.34 3.55
CA SER A 138 17.47 -15.51 2.70
C SER A 138 16.76 -16.65 3.44
N THR A 139 15.96 -16.31 4.46
CA THR A 139 15.33 -17.26 5.37
C THR A 139 13.82 -17.15 5.30
N THR A 140 13.18 -18.20 4.86
CA THR A 140 11.71 -18.27 4.77
C THR A 140 11.14 -18.94 6.01
N ILE A 141 10.20 -18.29 6.68
CA ILE A 141 9.39 -18.90 7.72
C ILE A 141 8.33 -19.76 7.03
N ILE A 142 8.35 -21.07 7.31
CA ILE A 142 7.42 -22.04 6.74
C ILE A 142 6.17 -22.15 7.62
N ARG A 143 6.37 -22.19 8.93
CA ARG A 143 5.31 -22.39 9.92
C ARG A 143 5.65 -21.68 11.22
N ALA A 144 4.63 -21.14 11.86
CA ALA A 144 4.65 -20.75 13.27
C ALA A 144 3.66 -21.60 14.05
N LYS A 145 4.04 -22.04 15.24
CA LYS A 145 3.22 -22.83 16.14
C LYS A 145 3.39 -22.32 17.57
N GLU A 146 2.28 -22.08 18.25
CA GLU A 146 2.31 -21.83 19.68
C GLU A 146 2.74 -23.09 20.44
N VAL A 147 3.61 -22.91 21.42
CA VAL A 147 4.08 -23.90 22.36
C VAL A 147 3.91 -23.35 23.79
N GLU A 148 4.10 -24.17 24.78
CA GLU A 148 4.01 -23.72 26.16
C GLU A 148 4.97 -22.56 26.44
N GLY A 149 4.42 -21.43 26.83
CA GLY A 149 5.16 -20.21 27.15
C GLY A 149 5.79 -19.45 25.96
N GLY A 150 5.56 -19.86 24.71
CA GLY A 150 6.20 -19.21 23.57
C GLY A 150 5.76 -19.67 22.19
N VAL A 151 6.63 -19.49 21.21
CA VAL A 151 6.40 -19.81 19.80
C VAL A 151 7.58 -20.57 19.22
N GLU A 152 7.27 -21.62 18.48
CA GLU A 152 8.22 -22.37 17.65
C GLU A 152 8.03 -21.99 16.17
N LEU A 153 9.13 -21.66 15.50
CA LEU A 153 9.17 -21.34 14.09
C LEU A 153 9.93 -22.41 13.31
N THR A 154 9.29 -23.00 12.32
CA THR A 154 10.00 -23.79 11.29
C THR A 154 10.47 -22.84 10.20
N ILE A 155 11.77 -22.77 9.98
CA ILE A 155 12.42 -21.90 9.00
C ILE A 155 13.17 -22.71 7.97
N ARG A 156 13.32 -22.14 6.75
CA ARG A 156 14.16 -22.71 5.68
C ARG A 156 15.15 -21.67 5.17
N ASN A 157 16.44 -22.01 5.28
CA ASN A 157 17.54 -21.20 4.78
C ASN A 157 18.42 -22.09 3.88
N ASN A 158 18.73 -21.62 2.67
CA ASN A 158 19.56 -22.37 1.71
C ASN A 158 19.14 -23.83 1.55
N GLY A 159 17.84 -24.11 1.45
CA GLY A 159 17.27 -25.45 1.31
C GLY A 159 17.21 -26.27 2.60
N LYS A 160 17.90 -25.89 3.65
CA LYS A 160 17.90 -26.60 4.95
C LYS A 160 16.79 -26.09 5.86
N THR A 161 16.03 -27.01 6.42
CA THR A 161 14.99 -26.71 7.42
C THR A 161 15.56 -26.83 8.83
N SER A 162 15.22 -25.88 9.68
CA SER A 162 15.57 -25.88 11.10
C SER A 162 14.48 -25.19 11.93
N THR A 163 14.59 -25.27 13.22
CA THR A 163 13.66 -24.67 14.18
C THR A 163 14.32 -23.51 14.91
N LYS A 164 13.53 -22.48 15.22
CA LYS A 164 13.84 -21.38 16.14
C LYS A 164 12.71 -21.20 17.12
N THR A 165 13.04 -20.81 18.34
CA THR A 165 12.08 -20.61 19.41
C THR A 165 12.18 -19.21 20.00
N CYS A 166 11.04 -18.64 20.41
CA CYS A 166 11.00 -17.35 21.09
C CYS A 166 9.87 -17.30 22.11
N ARG A 167 9.98 -16.39 23.08
CA ARG A 167 8.88 -16.14 24.03
C ARG A 167 7.69 -15.50 23.32
N LYS A 168 7.94 -14.55 22.42
CA LYS A 168 6.94 -13.81 21.68
C LYS A 168 7.35 -13.63 20.21
N LEU A 169 6.36 -13.54 19.31
CA LEU A 169 6.54 -13.34 17.87
C LEU A 169 5.85 -12.07 17.41
N ILE A 170 6.56 -11.23 16.66
CA ILE A 170 5.96 -10.20 15.80
C ILE A 170 5.92 -10.74 14.37
N ALA A 171 4.72 -10.87 13.81
CA ALA A 171 4.51 -11.21 12.42
C ALA A 171 4.29 -9.93 11.60
N SER A 172 5.31 -9.52 10.86
CA SER A 172 5.34 -8.36 9.94
C SER A 172 5.73 -8.79 8.53
N ASP A 173 5.31 -10.00 8.13
CA ASP A 173 5.65 -10.64 6.85
C ASP A 173 4.77 -10.18 5.67
N GLY A 174 3.97 -9.13 5.90
CA GLY A 174 3.26 -8.34 4.88
C GLY A 174 1.95 -8.96 4.41
N LEU A 175 1.39 -8.42 3.35
CA LEU A 175 0.02 -8.65 2.87
C LEU A 175 -0.30 -10.14 2.64
N SER A 176 0.65 -10.90 2.08
CA SER A 176 0.50 -12.34 1.85
C SER A 176 1.08 -13.16 3.01
N SER A 177 0.85 -12.72 4.25
CA SER A 177 1.40 -13.35 5.45
C SER A 177 1.11 -14.85 5.52
N ARG A 178 2.18 -15.63 5.58
CA ARG A 178 2.07 -17.07 5.83
C ARG A 178 1.70 -17.36 7.26
N ILE A 179 2.17 -16.55 8.19
CA ILE A 179 1.89 -16.69 9.62
C ILE A 179 0.41 -16.47 9.86
N THR A 180 -0.17 -15.38 9.34
CA THR A 180 -1.60 -15.08 9.41
C THR A 180 -2.46 -16.23 8.89
N ARG A 181 -2.08 -16.82 7.73
CA ARG A 181 -2.78 -17.96 7.13
C ARG A 181 -2.62 -19.22 7.97
N ASN A 182 -1.40 -19.57 8.36
CA ASN A 182 -1.12 -20.82 9.09
C ASN A 182 -1.78 -20.87 10.45
N LEU A 183 -1.93 -19.70 11.09
CA LEU A 183 -2.61 -19.58 12.39
C LEU A 183 -4.12 -19.42 12.26
N GLY A 184 -4.66 -19.38 11.04
CA GLY A 184 -6.09 -19.31 10.78
C GLY A 184 -6.74 -17.97 11.10
N PHE A 185 -6.00 -16.86 11.13
CA PHE A 185 -6.57 -15.52 11.27
C PHE A 185 -7.46 -15.10 10.09
N ASN A 186 -7.28 -15.73 8.92
CA ASN A 186 -8.09 -15.44 7.73
C ASN A 186 -9.42 -16.21 7.65
N LYS A 187 -9.72 -17.10 8.62
CA LYS A 187 -10.92 -17.96 8.55
C LYS A 187 -12.23 -17.17 8.46
N ASP A 188 -12.31 -16.07 9.21
CA ASP A 188 -13.50 -15.24 9.31
C ASP A 188 -13.41 -13.94 8.51
N ARG A 189 -12.37 -13.82 7.67
CA ARG A 189 -12.18 -12.65 6.80
C ARG A 189 -12.86 -12.84 5.44
N ILE A 190 -13.51 -11.81 4.96
CA ILE A 190 -14.05 -11.77 3.60
C ILE A 190 -12.94 -11.27 2.66
N CYS A 191 -12.68 -12.02 1.58
CA CYS A 191 -11.78 -11.60 0.52
C CYS A 191 -12.56 -10.87 -0.57
N PHE A 192 -12.29 -9.58 -0.78
CA PHE A 192 -12.91 -8.77 -1.82
C PHE A 192 -12.19 -8.84 -3.16
N GLY A 193 -10.97 -9.29 -3.17
CA GLY A 193 -10.20 -9.44 -4.39
C GLY A 193 -8.79 -9.95 -4.11
N LYS A 194 -8.27 -10.66 -5.10
CA LYS A 194 -6.90 -11.17 -5.11
C LYS A 194 -6.38 -11.15 -6.52
N GLY A 195 -5.21 -10.60 -6.73
CA GLY A 195 -4.59 -10.60 -8.05
C GLY A 195 -3.12 -10.22 -8.04
N PRO A 196 -2.37 -10.61 -9.09
CA PRO A 196 -1.03 -10.13 -9.29
C PRO A 196 -1.04 -8.66 -9.72
N THR A 197 -0.21 -7.86 -9.06
CA THR A 197 0.17 -6.51 -9.48
C THR A 197 1.57 -6.57 -10.04
N ILE A 198 1.79 -5.87 -11.15
CA ILE A 198 3.08 -5.79 -11.82
C ILE A 198 3.40 -4.33 -12.02
N GLU A 199 4.64 -3.98 -11.71
CA GLU A 199 5.19 -2.65 -11.87
C GLU A 199 6.46 -2.71 -12.74
N TYR A 200 6.54 -1.82 -13.72
CA TYR A 200 7.74 -1.57 -14.49
C TYR A 200 8.19 -0.13 -14.29
N GLU A 201 9.42 0.05 -13.88
CA GLU A 201 10.05 1.37 -13.81
C GLU A 201 10.79 1.64 -15.12
N PHE A 202 10.45 2.77 -15.75
CA PHE A 202 11.07 3.27 -16.97
C PHE A 202 11.83 4.57 -16.68
N THR A 203 12.95 4.76 -17.38
CA THR A 203 13.60 6.05 -17.57
C THR A 203 13.52 6.45 -19.02
N ASP A 204 13.86 7.71 -19.31
CA ASP A 204 13.87 8.26 -20.66
C ASP A 204 12.48 8.19 -21.36
N VAL A 205 11.41 8.34 -20.57
CA VAL A 205 10.03 8.46 -21.06
C VAL A 205 9.81 9.90 -21.51
N ASP A 206 9.49 10.10 -22.79
CA ASP A 206 9.18 11.41 -23.38
C ASP A 206 7.68 11.73 -23.22
N CYS A 207 7.27 11.94 -21.96
CA CYS A 207 5.89 12.27 -21.61
C CYS A 207 5.67 13.78 -21.73
N PRO A 208 4.73 14.25 -22.58
CA PRO A 208 4.48 15.68 -22.77
C PRO A 208 3.60 16.31 -21.67
N LEU A 209 3.14 15.52 -20.69
CA LEU A 209 2.29 15.98 -19.61
C LEU A 209 3.14 16.54 -18.47
N ASP A 210 2.59 17.47 -17.72
CA ASP A 210 3.21 17.94 -16.48
C ASP A 210 3.52 16.76 -15.56
N ARG A 211 4.64 16.83 -14.85
CA ARG A 211 5.08 15.74 -13.99
C ARG A 211 4.06 15.43 -12.90
N GLY A 212 3.40 14.31 -13.03
CA GLY A 212 2.29 13.88 -12.17
C GLY A 212 1.89 12.44 -12.43
N ASP A 213 0.91 11.96 -11.68
CA ASP A 213 0.32 10.66 -11.91
C ASP A 213 -0.42 10.63 -13.24
N ILE A 214 -0.39 9.47 -13.88
CA ILE A 214 -1.17 9.22 -15.10
C ILE A 214 -2.02 7.97 -14.85
N PHE A 215 -3.33 8.14 -14.90
CA PHE A 215 -4.28 7.04 -14.88
C PHE A 215 -4.92 6.88 -16.24
N ALA A 216 -4.75 5.72 -16.88
CA ALA A 216 -5.34 5.43 -18.19
C ALA A 216 -6.20 4.16 -18.12
N THR A 217 -7.34 4.17 -18.81
CA THR A 217 -8.29 3.07 -18.84
C THR A 217 -8.83 2.84 -20.25
N GLY A 218 -9.49 1.71 -20.47
CA GLY A 218 -10.17 1.37 -21.70
C GLY A 218 -9.32 0.60 -22.72
N GLU A 219 -10.01 -0.13 -23.58
CA GLU A 219 -9.38 -1.06 -24.52
C GLU A 219 -8.38 -0.38 -25.46
N LYS A 220 -8.72 0.82 -25.95
CA LYS A 220 -7.86 1.63 -26.83
C LYS A 220 -6.51 1.98 -26.19
N ASN A 221 -6.51 2.22 -24.87
CA ASN A 221 -5.33 2.68 -24.14
C ASN A 221 -4.49 1.53 -23.59
N ILE A 222 -5.13 0.47 -23.09
CA ILE A 222 -4.46 -0.61 -22.38
C ILE A 222 -4.73 -2.01 -22.96
N GLY A 223 -5.45 -2.07 -24.07
CA GLY A 223 -5.72 -3.34 -24.79
C GLY A 223 -6.68 -4.28 -24.09
N GLY A 224 -7.53 -3.78 -23.20
CA GLY A 224 -8.53 -4.57 -22.49
C GLY A 224 -9.17 -3.82 -21.31
N PRO A 225 -10.01 -4.50 -20.51
CA PRO A 225 -10.64 -3.90 -19.34
C PRO A 225 -9.62 -3.66 -18.23
N GLY A 226 -9.88 -2.66 -17.38
CA GLY A 226 -9.05 -2.28 -16.23
C GLY A 226 -8.35 -0.93 -16.44
N GLY A 227 -7.29 -0.69 -15.66
CA GLY A 227 -6.54 0.55 -15.69
C GLY A 227 -5.04 0.29 -15.58
N ILE A 228 -4.26 1.28 -15.97
CA ILE A 228 -2.84 1.40 -15.70
C ILE A 228 -2.61 2.71 -14.96
N ILE A 229 -1.76 2.67 -13.96
CA ILE A 229 -1.33 3.85 -13.21
C ILE A 229 0.16 4.05 -13.49
N ALA A 230 0.55 5.25 -13.90
CA ALA A 230 1.93 5.66 -13.94
C ALA A 230 2.17 6.71 -12.87
N ILE A 231 3.12 6.45 -12.00
CA ILE A 231 3.53 7.34 -10.92
C ILE A 231 4.94 7.84 -11.25
N PRO A 232 5.22 9.15 -11.14
CA PRO A 232 6.58 9.65 -11.30
C PRO A 232 7.56 8.89 -10.40
N SER A 233 8.76 8.62 -10.89
CA SER A 233 9.78 7.95 -10.10
C SER A 233 10.73 8.96 -9.48
N TYR A 234 11.24 8.63 -8.30
CA TYR A 234 12.31 9.36 -7.61
C TYR A 234 13.61 9.49 -8.42
N ARG A 235 13.73 8.84 -9.58
CA ARG A 235 14.90 8.93 -10.48
C ARG A 235 14.94 10.24 -11.27
N GLY A 236 13.90 11.07 -11.17
CA GLY A 236 13.86 12.41 -11.76
C GLY A 236 13.00 12.49 -13.03
N GLU A 237 13.27 13.50 -13.83
CA GLU A 237 12.55 13.80 -15.05
C GLU A 237 12.54 12.61 -16.02
N GLY A 238 11.42 12.38 -16.72
CA GLY A 238 11.25 11.25 -17.63
C GLY A 238 11.28 9.87 -16.99
N ALA A 239 11.31 9.77 -15.67
CA ALA A 239 11.23 8.49 -14.96
C ALA A 239 9.86 8.26 -14.36
N TYR A 240 9.24 7.09 -14.69
CA TYR A 240 7.91 6.70 -14.26
C TYR A 240 7.85 5.21 -13.90
N ARG A 241 6.98 4.90 -12.94
CA ARG A 241 6.58 3.55 -12.56
C ARG A 241 5.18 3.27 -13.09
N PHE A 242 5.07 2.29 -13.95
CA PHE A 242 3.81 1.85 -14.54
C PHE A 242 3.32 0.59 -13.84
N GLU A 243 2.19 0.71 -13.16
CA GLU A 243 1.59 -0.38 -12.39
C GLU A 243 0.21 -0.73 -12.94
N THR A 244 -0.08 -2.02 -12.97
CA THR A 244 -1.40 -2.54 -13.30
C THR A 244 -1.67 -3.84 -12.57
N MET A 245 -2.95 -4.07 -12.25
CA MET A 245 -3.42 -5.27 -11.57
C MET A 245 -4.19 -6.16 -12.54
N SER A 246 -3.95 -7.47 -12.49
CA SER A 246 -4.69 -8.48 -13.25
C SER A 246 -5.72 -9.19 -12.37
N ALA A 247 -6.73 -8.44 -11.91
CA ALA A 247 -7.85 -9.01 -11.17
C ALA A 247 -9.07 -9.37 -12.07
N LEU A 248 -8.94 -9.17 -13.38
CA LEU A 248 -10.01 -9.36 -14.35
C LEU A 248 -9.67 -10.49 -15.33
N PRO A 249 -10.66 -11.28 -15.76
CA PRO A 249 -10.48 -12.21 -16.89
C PRO A 249 -9.98 -11.46 -18.13
N GLY A 250 -9.07 -12.04 -18.86
CA GLY A 250 -8.52 -11.47 -20.10
C GLY A 250 -7.00 -11.41 -20.09
N LYS A 251 -6.45 -10.33 -20.63
CA LYS A 251 -5.00 -10.14 -20.76
C LYS A 251 -4.29 -10.06 -19.40
N SER A 252 -3.10 -10.61 -19.34
CA SER A 252 -2.24 -10.55 -18.17
C SER A 252 -1.84 -9.08 -17.85
N ALA A 253 -1.40 -8.82 -16.64
CA ALA A 253 -0.86 -7.50 -16.30
C ALA A 253 0.33 -7.11 -17.18
N TYR A 254 1.17 -8.08 -17.56
CA TYR A 254 2.28 -7.88 -18.52
C TYR A 254 1.79 -7.38 -19.87
N ASP A 255 0.75 -8.02 -20.43
CA ASP A 255 0.21 -7.64 -21.74
C ASP A 255 -0.32 -6.21 -21.76
N ARG A 256 -0.84 -5.72 -20.63
CA ARG A 256 -1.32 -4.33 -20.51
C ARG A 256 -0.19 -3.31 -20.55
N ILE A 257 0.88 -3.54 -19.77
CA ILE A 257 2.06 -2.67 -19.82
C ILE A 257 2.68 -2.69 -21.21
N GLU A 258 2.81 -3.87 -21.82
CA GLU A 258 3.31 -3.98 -23.19
C GLU A 258 2.42 -3.30 -24.22
N PHE A 259 1.11 -3.43 -24.09
CA PHE A 259 0.18 -2.74 -24.97
C PHE A 259 0.32 -1.22 -24.82
N PHE A 260 0.29 -0.70 -23.59
CA PHE A 260 0.41 0.73 -23.31
C PHE A 260 1.70 1.30 -23.89
N THR A 261 2.81 0.62 -23.67
CA THR A 261 4.13 1.11 -24.06
C THR A 261 4.51 0.88 -25.54
N LYS A 262 3.85 -0.07 -26.23
CA LYS A 262 4.23 -0.46 -27.60
C LYS A 262 3.13 -0.30 -28.65
N LYS A 263 1.85 -0.29 -28.27
CA LYS A 263 0.71 -0.37 -29.21
C LYS A 263 -0.33 0.72 -29.00
N SER A 264 -0.38 1.35 -27.83
CA SER A 264 -1.34 2.41 -27.51
C SER A 264 -1.01 3.71 -28.25
N PRO A 265 -1.92 4.70 -28.25
CA PRO A 265 -1.63 6.06 -28.75
C PRO A 265 -0.43 6.73 -28.03
N TYR A 266 -0.04 6.22 -26.87
CA TYR A 266 1.05 6.74 -26.03
C TYR A 266 2.38 6.03 -26.26
N ALA A 267 2.44 5.03 -27.13
CA ALA A 267 3.67 4.27 -27.44
C ALA A 267 4.85 5.16 -27.87
N LYS A 268 4.56 6.32 -28.48
CA LYS A 268 5.57 7.31 -28.86
C LYS A 268 6.36 7.85 -27.68
N TRP A 269 5.79 7.90 -26.47
CA TRP A 269 6.47 8.36 -25.25
C TRP A 269 7.60 7.41 -24.84
N PHE A 270 7.54 6.17 -25.30
CA PHE A 270 8.46 5.10 -24.91
C PHE A 270 9.52 4.77 -25.96
N LYS A 271 9.63 5.59 -27.01
CA LYS A 271 10.57 5.33 -28.12
C LYS A 271 12.02 5.15 -27.65
N ASN A 272 12.43 5.95 -26.67
CA ASN A 272 13.78 5.93 -26.09
C ASN A 272 13.80 5.34 -24.67
N ALA A 273 12.64 4.98 -24.12
CA ALA A 273 12.51 4.56 -22.74
C ALA A 273 13.22 3.24 -22.47
N LYS A 274 13.82 3.13 -21.29
CA LYS A 274 14.52 1.94 -20.81
C LYS A 274 13.84 1.41 -19.57
N VAL A 275 13.58 0.11 -19.51
CA VAL A 275 13.14 -0.55 -18.30
C VAL A 275 14.32 -0.73 -17.38
N VAL A 276 14.28 -0.11 -16.21
CA VAL A 276 15.35 -0.17 -15.19
C VAL A 276 15.02 -1.08 -14.02
N GLU A 277 13.75 -1.32 -13.77
CA GLU A 277 13.30 -2.20 -12.69
C GLU A 277 11.96 -2.87 -13.07
N LYS A 278 11.79 -4.11 -12.61
CA LYS A 278 10.52 -4.84 -12.68
C LYS A 278 10.24 -5.43 -11.31
N SER A 279 9.06 -5.20 -10.80
CA SER A 279 8.61 -5.74 -9.53
C SER A 279 7.18 -6.25 -9.63
N GLY A 280 6.73 -6.95 -8.61
CA GLY A 280 5.37 -7.44 -8.55
C GLY A 280 5.01 -7.94 -7.17
N ALA A 281 3.71 -8.01 -6.92
CA ALA A 281 3.15 -8.53 -5.69
C ALA A 281 1.85 -9.26 -5.98
N ILE A 282 1.45 -10.15 -5.08
CA ILE A 282 0.06 -10.59 -5.00
C ILE A 282 -0.61 -9.64 -4.00
N VAL A 283 -1.59 -8.89 -4.47
CA VAL A 283 -2.43 -8.05 -3.63
C VAL A 283 -3.66 -8.86 -3.23
N GLU A 284 -3.94 -8.91 -1.95
CA GLU A 284 -5.10 -9.56 -1.36
C GLU A 284 -5.84 -8.51 -0.53
N ILE A 285 -7.11 -8.26 -0.85
CA ILE A 285 -7.96 -7.31 -0.13
C ILE A 285 -8.90 -8.11 0.75
N PHE A 286 -8.66 -8.07 2.05
CA PHE A 286 -9.48 -8.76 3.05
C PHE A 286 -10.13 -7.77 4.00
N THR A 287 -11.22 -8.16 4.67
CA THR A 287 -11.63 -7.44 5.87
C THR A 287 -10.48 -7.37 6.86
N PRO A 288 -10.26 -6.24 7.59
CA PRO A 288 -9.15 -6.11 8.53
C PRO A 288 -9.27 -7.07 9.70
N ILE A 289 -8.14 -7.43 10.29
CA ILE A 289 -8.10 -8.22 11.54
C ILE A 289 -8.27 -7.24 12.71
N LYS A 290 -9.42 -7.31 13.38
CA LYS A 290 -9.74 -6.40 14.48
C LYS A 290 -8.92 -6.67 15.74
N THR A 291 -8.64 -7.95 16.04
CA THR A 291 -7.78 -8.38 17.15
C THR A 291 -6.48 -8.95 16.56
N PRO A 292 -5.44 -8.12 16.33
CA PRO A 292 -4.24 -8.52 15.60
C PRO A 292 -3.26 -9.33 16.46
N TYR A 293 -3.74 -10.10 17.42
CA TYR A 293 -2.90 -11.00 18.21
C TYR A 293 -3.63 -12.28 18.60
N ARG A 294 -2.84 -13.29 18.91
CA ARG A 294 -3.29 -14.55 19.54
C ARG A 294 -2.15 -15.12 20.37
N GLY A 295 -2.43 -15.42 21.63
CA GLY A 295 -1.43 -15.99 22.55
C GLY A 295 -0.12 -15.18 22.58
N ASN A 296 0.95 -15.77 22.10
CA ASN A 296 2.28 -15.16 22.08
C ASN A 296 2.65 -14.46 20.73
N ILE A 297 1.67 -14.25 19.86
CA ILE A 297 1.89 -13.77 18.49
C ILE A 297 1.12 -12.49 18.24
N LEU A 298 1.84 -11.42 17.83
CA LEU A 298 1.30 -10.13 17.40
C LEU A 298 1.48 -9.96 15.91
N LEU A 299 0.41 -9.61 15.19
CA LEU A 299 0.43 -9.25 13.77
C LEU A 299 0.62 -7.74 13.63
N VAL A 300 1.55 -7.30 12.77
CA VAL A 300 1.91 -5.89 12.65
C VAL A 300 1.93 -5.47 11.18
N GLY A 301 1.36 -4.29 10.90
CA GLY A 301 1.29 -3.72 9.56
C GLY A 301 0.40 -4.54 8.62
N ASP A 302 0.83 -4.69 7.37
CA ASP A 302 0.04 -5.36 6.32
C ASP A 302 -0.38 -6.80 6.66
N ALA A 303 0.28 -7.46 7.61
CA ALA A 303 -0.11 -8.81 8.05
C ALA A 303 -1.50 -8.84 8.69
N ALA A 304 -1.99 -7.71 9.21
CA ALA A 304 -3.31 -7.56 9.82
C ALA A 304 -4.25 -6.65 9.01
N ALA A 305 -3.74 -5.91 8.04
CA ALA A 305 -4.45 -4.84 7.36
C ALA A 305 -5.57 -5.32 6.42
N PHE A 306 -6.45 -4.40 6.10
CA PHE A 306 -7.48 -4.55 5.09
C PHE A 306 -6.88 -4.68 3.67
N ALA A 307 -6.00 -3.76 3.32
CA ALA A 307 -5.23 -3.77 2.08
C ALA A 307 -3.75 -3.61 2.43
N GLU A 308 -3.24 -2.39 2.37
CA GLU A 308 -1.86 -2.09 2.73
C GLU A 308 -1.76 -0.85 3.62
N CYS A 309 -0.84 -0.87 4.56
CA CYS A 309 -0.57 0.26 5.44
C CYS A 309 0.33 1.32 4.79
N LEU A 310 0.84 1.08 3.58
CA LEU A 310 1.92 1.82 2.95
C LEU A 310 3.20 1.83 3.83
N TYR A 311 4.27 2.48 3.36
CA TYR A 311 5.52 2.57 4.12
C TYR A 311 5.37 3.35 5.43
N GLN A 312 4.61 4.47 5.37
CA GLN A 312 4.39 5.31 6.55
C GLN A 312 3.57 4.57 7.63
N GLY A 313 2.41 4.02 7.31
CA GLY A 313 1.60 3.29 8.28
C GLY A 313 2.27 2.00 8.76
N ALA A 314 3.01 1.29 7.90
CA ALA A 314 3.79 0.12 8.31
C ALA A 314 4.91 0.50 9.30
N THR A 315 5.56 1.66 9.12
CA THR A 315 6.57 2.17 10.05
C THR A 315 5.96 2.48 11.42
N SER A 316 4.80 3.18 11.46
CA SER A 316 4.06 3.44 12.70
C SER A 316 3.62 2.15 13.40
N CYS A 317 3.09 1.18 12.62
CA CYS A 317 2.73 -0.14 13.15
C CYS A 317 3.92 -0.84 13.81
N GLY A 318 5.10 -0.76 13.19
CA GLY A 318 6.33 -1.32 13.74
C GLY A 318 6.72 -0.70 15.07
N TYR A 319 6.64 0.63 15.16
CA TYR A 319 6.95 1.36 16.39
C TYR A 319 5.96 1.05 17.51
N MET A 320 4.65 1.12 17.23
CA MET A 320 3.62 0.83 18.21
C MET A 320 3.58 -0.66 18.59
N GLY A 321 3.83 -1.55 17.62
CA GLY A 321 3.98 -2.98 17.89
C GLY A 321 5.15 -3.28 18.83
N ALA A 322 6.27 -2.57 18.70
CA ALA A 322 7.39 -2.69 19.64
C ALA A 322 7.00 -2.19 21.05
N LYS A 323 6.30 -1.05 21.15
CA LYS A 323 5.81 -0.53 22.45
C LYS A 323 4.85 -1.52 23.14
N GLY A 324 3.90 -2.09 22.39
CA GLY A 324 3.02 -3.13 22.89
C GLY A 324 3.79 -4.37 23.32
N MET A 325 4.74 -4.83 22.51
CA MET A 325 5.57 -6.01 22.83
C MET A 325 6.40 -5.83 24.10
N LEU A 326 6.98 -4.64 24.32
CA LEU A 326 7.74 -4.35 25.55
C LEU A 326 6.86 -4.48 26.80
N LYS A 327 5.65 -3.89 26.78
CA LYS A 327 4.69 -4.04 27.89
C LYS A 327 4.28 -5.50 28.10
N GLU A 328 4.07 -6.24 27.02
CA GLU A 328 3.71 -7.66 27.07
C GLU A 328 4.82 -8.51 27.70
N LEU A 329 6.09 -8.22 27.41
CA LEU A 329 7.24 -8.90 28.02
C LEU A 329 7.38 -8.61 29.53
N GLU A 330 6.87 -7.46 29.98
CA GLU A 330 6.77 -7.07 31.39
C GLU A 330 5.55 -7.71 32.12
N GLY A 331 4.75 -8.52 31.42
CA GLY A 331 3.52 -9.12 31.97
C GLY A 331 2.33 -8.15 32.04
N LYS A 332 2.35 -7.08 31.29
CA LYS A 332 1.26 -6.10 31.13
C LYS A 332 0.45 -6.41 29.87
N ASN A 333 -0.73 -5.77 29.71
CA ASN A 333 -1.62 -5.98 28.56
C ASN A 333 -1.15 -5.24 27.28
N GLY A 334 0.10 -5.46 26.88
CA GLY A 334 0.71 -4.73 25.77
C GLY A 334 0.10 -5.02 24.40
N PHE A 335 -0.38 -6.23 24.18
CA PHE A 335 -1.07 -6.59 22.94
C PHE A 335 -2.47 -5.97 22.85
N GLN A 336 -3.14 -5.79 24.00
CA GLN A 336 -4.40 -5.07 24.03
C GLN A 336 -4.18 -3.58 23.75
N ASP A 337 -3.15 -2.95 24.33
CA ASP A 337 -2.79 -1.55 24.05
C ASP A 337 -2.49 -1.33 22.56
N TYR A 338 -1.79 -2.28 21.91
CA TYR A 338 -1.57 -2.22 20.46
C TYR A 338 -2.89 -2.38 19.68
N THR A 339 -3.77 -3.28 20.14
CA THR A 339 -5.07 -3.49 19.50
C THR A 339 -5.95 -2.25 19.58
N ASP A 340 -5.99 -1.60 20.73
CA ASP A 340 -6.76 -0.36 20.93
C ASP A 340 -6.25 0.75 20.03
N TRP A 341 -4.92 0.91 19.95
CA TRP A 341 -4.29 1.83 19.01
C TRP A 341 -4.60 1.46 17.56
N TRP A 342 -4.47 0.18 17.18
CA TRP A 342 -4.76 -0.32 15.84
C TRP A 342 -6.19 -0.03 15.42
N MET A 343 -7.14 -0.28 16.30
CA MET A 343 -8.56 -0.02 16.05
C MET A 343 -8.86 1.47 15.89
N ALA A 344 -8.27 2.31 16.74
CA ALA A 344 -8.50 3.76 16.72
C ALA A 344 -7.77 4.48 15.57
N SER A 345 -6.66 3.92 15.12
CA SER A 345 -5.77 4.59 14.16
C SER A 345 -6.15 4.36 12.70
N PHE A 346 -6.73 3.21 12.37
CA PHE A 346 -7.05 2.90 10.97
C PHE A 346 -8.56 2.96 10.76
N GLU A 347 -9.02 3.95 10.02
CA GLU A 347 -10.45 4.25 9.81
C GLU A 347 -11.22 3.04 9.30
N TRP A 348 -10.64 2.22 8.44
CA TRP A 348 -11.28 1.00 7.93
C TRP A 348 -11.59 -0.05 9.01
N ASN A 349 -11.02 0.06 10.21
CA ASN A 349 -11.34 -0.83 11.33
C ASN A 349 -12.67 -0.45 11.99
N THR A 350 -13.01 0.82 12.03
CA THR A 350 -14.16 1.38 12.76
C THR A 350 -15.23 1.94 11.85
N GLU A 351 -14.86 2.41 10.65
CA GLU A 351 -15.75 3.04 9.68
C GLU A 351 -15.99 2.12 8.46
N PRO A 352 -17.07 1.31 8.44
CA PRO A 352 -17.36 0.42 7.30
C PRO A 352 -17.44 1.16 5.96
N ARG A 353 -17.85 2.44 5.98
CA ARG A 353 -17.93 3.27 4.78
C ARG A 353 -16.55 3.51 4.16
N ARG A 354 -15.51 3.75 4.95
CA ARG A 354 -14.14 3.94 4.46
C ARG A 354 -13.63 2.70 3.73
N MET A 355 -13.88 1.54 4.33
CA MET A 355 -13.55 0.26 3.68
C MET A 355 -14.32 0.08 2.37
N ALA A 356 -15.61 0.42 2.36
CA ALA A 356 -16.44 0.38 1.16
C ALA A 356 -15.90 1.32 0.06
N ASP A 357 -15.52 2.54 0.41
CA ASP A 357 -14.99 3.52 -0.53
C ASP A 357 -13.67 3.08 -1.16
N TYR A 358 -12.79 2.45 -0.38
CA TYR A 358 -11.57 1.85 -0.91
C TYR A 358 -11.86 0.74 -1.94
N VAL A 359 -12.81 -0.15 -1.64
CA VAL A 359 -13.20 -1.22 -2.59
C VAL A 359 -13.89 -0.64 -3.83
N LYS A 360 -14.77 0.35 -3.67
CA LYS A 360 -15.41 1.06 -4.79
C LYS A 360 -14.38 1.68 -5.73
N ARG A 361 -13.32 2.28 -5.20
CA ARG A 361 -12.23 2.83 -6.00
C ARG A 361 -11.58 1.77 -6.90
N THR A 362 -11.30 0.59 -6.37
CA THR A 362 -10.70 -0.50 -7.16
C THR A 362 -11.65 -1.09 -8.20
N LEU A 363 -12.97 -0.91 -7.99
CA LEU A 363 -14.03 -1.42 -8.85
C LEU A 363 -14.70 -0.34 -9.72
N PHE A 364 -14.30 0.94 -9.57
CA PHE A 364 -14.93 2.09 -10.26
C PHE A 364 -15.19 1.80 -11.74
N LEU A 365 -14.18 1.31 -12.45
CA LEU A 365 -14.26 0.97 -13.87
C LEU A 365 -15.21 -0.19 -14.20
N ARG A 366 -15.75 -0.90 -13.20
CA ARG A 366 -16.73 -1.96 -13.39
C ARG A 366 -18.17 -1.48 -13.27
N PHE A 367 -18.36 -0.30 -12.69
CA PHE A 367 -19.71 0.25 -12.48
C PHE A 367 -20.23 1.02 -13.68
N PHE A 368 -19.35 1.47 -14.58
CA PHE A 368 -19.69 2.29 -15.74
C PHE A 368 -19.27 1.63 -17.04
N SER A 369 -20.03 1.90 -18.13
CA SER A 369 -19.58 1.57 -19.48
C SER A 369 -18.44 2.52 -19.92
N GLN A 370 -17.75 2.17 -21.00
CA GLN A 370 -16.70 3.05 -21.55
C GLN A 370 -17.27 4.40 -21.97
N GLU A 371 -18.45 4.43 -22.60
CA GLU A 371 -19.13 5.64 -23.03
C GLU A 371 -19.54 6.50 -21.83
N GLN A 372 -20.00 5.89 -20.75
CA GLN A 372 -20.34 6.62 -19.51
C GLN A 372 -19.08 7.24 -18.88
N ILE A 373 -17.96 6.52 -18.86
CA ILE A 373 -16.70 7.06 -18.36
C ILE A 373 -16.23 8.21 -19.24
N ASP A 374 -16.27 8.06 -20.55
CA ASP A 374 -15.90 9.14 -21.50
C ASP A 374 -16.76 10.39 -21.28
N PHE A 375 -18.08 10.20 -21.16
CA PHE A 375 -19.01 11.29 -20.88
C PHE A 375 -18.66 12.04 -19.57
N LEU A 376 -18.39 11.31 -18.48
CA LEU A 376 -18.02 11.91 -17.20
C LEU A 376 -16.70 12.70 -17.31
N PHE A 377 -15.72 12.18 -18.05
CA PHE A 377 -14.45 12.85 -18.23
C PHE A 377 -14.56 14.09 -19.12
N ASP A 378 -15.36 14.04 -20.16
CA ASP A 378 -15.62 15.22 -20.99
C ASP A 378 -16.40 16.30 -20.22
N LEU A 379 -17.28 15.87 -19.31
CA LEU A 379 -17.99 16.79 -18.42
C LEU A 379 -17.01 17.45 -17.41
N ALA A 380 -16.15 16.65 -16.77
CA ALA A 380 -15.11 17.15 -15.85
C ALA A 380 -14.20 18.18 -16.52
N LYS A 381 -13.82 17.92 -17.77
CA LYS A 381 -12.98 18.83 -18.57
C LYS A 381 -13.64 20.21 -18.78
N LYS A 382 -14.97 20.26 -18.87
CA LYS A 382 -15.72 21.52 -18.99
C LYS A 382 -15.87 22.28 -17.67
N HIS A 383 -15.58 21.62 -16.53
CA HIS A 383 -15.76 22.15 -15.18
C HIS A 383 -14.49 22.01 -14.31
N PRO A 384 -13.33 22.54 -14.73
CA PRO A 384 -12.05 22.30 -14.05
C PRO A 384 -11.96 22.85 -12.62
N ALA A 385 -12.76 23.86 -12.27
CA ALA A 385 -12.75 24.49 -10.94
C ALA A 385 -13.05 23.53 -9.78
N VAL A 386 -13.64 22.39 -10.06
CA VAL A 386 -14.05 21.41 -9.05
C VAL A 386 -12.98 20.35 -8.84
N VAL A 387 -12.16 20.12 -9.85
CA VAL A 387 -10.99 19.24 -9.73
C VAL A 387 -9.95 19.85 -8.77
N ASP A 388 -9.90 21.18 -8.68
CA ASP A 388 -9.05 21.91 -7.72
C ASP A 388 -9.52 21.76 -6.25
N GLN A 389 -10.73 21.26 -6.01
CA GLN A 389 -11.27 21.00 -4.66
C GLN A 389 -10.98 19.59 -4.16
N MET A 390 -10.38 18.74 -4.99
CA MET A 390 -10.00 17.38 -4.63
C MET A 390 -8.74 17.38 -3.72
N ASP A 391 -8.81 18.08 -2.60
CA ASP A 391 -7.86 17.98 -1.49
C ASP A 391 -8.02 16.64 -0.73
N ALA A 392 -8.71 15.70 -1.35
CA ALA A 392 -9.10 14.45 -0.76
C ALA A 392 -7.91 13.52 -0.60
N GLY A 393 -7.77 12.99 0.59
CA GLY A 393 -6.86 11.90 0.88
C GLY A 393 -7.08 10.72 -0.08
N VAL A 394 -6.06 9.93 -0.28
CA VAL A 394 -6.05 8.77 -1.22
C VAL A 394 -7.26 7.83 -1.06
N PHE A 395 -7.92 7.85 0.08
CA PHE A 395 -9.07 6.99 0.41
C PHE A 395 -10.46 7.64 0.21
N ASP A 396 -10.56 8.97 0.21
CA ASP A 396 -11.84 9.69 0.06
C ASP A 396 -12.25 9.91 -1.40
N TYR A 397 -11.33 9.64 -2.30
CA TYR A 397 -11.39 9.99 -3.71
C TYR A 397 -12.67 9.52 -4.44
N THR A 398 -13.19 8.34 -4.15
CA THR A 398 -14.34 7.80 -4.93
C THR A 398 -15.66 8.44 -4.52
N SER A 399 -15.94 8.59 -3.24
CA SER A 399 -17.16 9.24 -2.75
C SER A 399 -17.18 10.72 -3.12
N GLU A 400 -16.05 11.41 -3.05
CA GLU A 400 -15.94 12.82 -3.43
C GLU A 400 -16.03 13.01 -4.95
N LEU A 401 -15.44 12.13 -5.73
CA LEU A 401 -15.59 12.13 -7.18
C LEU A 401 -17.08 11.93 -7.58
N MET A 402 -17.80 11.04 -6.88
CA MET A 402 -19.24 10.85 -7.12
C MET A 402 -20.05 12.10 -6.74
N ASN A 403 -19.77 12.70 -5.58
CA ASN A 403 -20.40 13.96 -5.17
C ASN A 403 -20.15 15.08 -6.19
N TYR A 404 -18.94 15.15 -6.67
CA TYR A 404 -18.55 16.09 -7.70
C TYR A 404 -19.41 15.95 -8.95
N PHE A 405 -19.41 14.76 -9.54
CA PHE A 405 -20.21 14.53 -10.75
C PHE A 405 -21.70 14.77 -10.52
N LEU A 406 -22.26 14.32 -9.40
CA LEU A 406 -23.67 14.56 -9.07
C LEU A 406 -24.03 16.05 -8.94
N GLY A 407 -23.08 16.90 -8.64
CA GLY A 407 -23.24 18.37 -8.60
C GLY A 407 -23.19 19.06 -9.96
N LEU A 408 -22.79 18.36 -11.02
CA LEU A 408 -22.66 18.96 -12.35
C LEU A 408 -24.00 18.98 -13.11
N PRO A 409 -24.24 20.02 -13.93
CA PRO A 409 -25.43 20.06 -14.79
C PRO A 409 -25.28 19.10 -15.98
N GLY A 410 -26.41 18.57 -16.44
CA GLY A 410 -26.46 17.79 -17.70
C GLY A 410 -26.11 16.32 -17.59
N ILE A 411 -26.05 15.77 -16.37
CA ILE A 411 -25.88 14.32 -16.18
C ILE A 411 -27.23 13.62 -16.46
N PRO A 412 -27.26 12.58 -17.31
CA PRO A 412 -28.43 11.74 -17.53
C PRO A 412 -28.96 11.12 -16.22
N GLU A 413 -30.28 11.00 -16.09
CA GLU A 413 -30.95 10.53 -14.87
C GLU A 413 -30.49 9.12 -14.48
N ASP A 414 -30.39 8.20 -15.44
CA ASP A 414 -29.91 6.83 -15.23
C ASP A 414 -28.46 6.78 -14.69
N LEU A 415 -27.62 7.73 -15.11
CA LEU A 415 -26.26 7.86 -14.63
C LEU A 415 -26.21 8.45 -13.22
N GLN A 416 -27.10 9.43 -12.92
CA GLN A 416 -27.24 9.98 -11.56
C GLN A 416 -27.69 8.89 -10.57
N GLU A 417 -28.72 8.11 -10.92
CA GLU A 417 -29.21 7.00 -10.09
C GLU A 417 -28.11 5.97 -9.83
N ARG A 418 -27.37 5.62 -10.87
CA ARG A 418 -26.24 4.68 -10.74
C ARG A 418 -25.14 5.21 -9.82
N MET A 419 -24.77 6.48 -9.93
CA MET A 419 -23.79 7.10 -9.05
C MET A 419 -24.26 7.13 -7.59
N LYS A 420 -25.53 7.48 -7.34
CA LYS A 420 -26.14 7.42 -6.00
C LYS A 420 -26.13 6.01 -5.44
N MET A 421 -26.52 5.02 -6.26
CA MET A 421 -26.49 3.61 -5.85
C MET A 421 -25.07 3.16 -5.46
N ILE A 422 -24.04 3.57 -6.20
CA ILE A 422 -22.63 3.26 -5.88
C ILE A 422 -22.21 3.99 -4.61
N GLN A 423 -22.57 5.26 -4.46
CA GLN A 423 -22.24 6.05 -3.28
C GLN A 423 -22.83 5.45 -2.01
N GLU A 424 -24.09 4.98 -2.06
CA GLU A 424 -24.81 4.39 -0.94
C GLU A 424 -24.47 2.91 -0.70
N ALA A 425 -23.80 2.25 -1.65
CA ALA A 425 -23.48 0.84 -1.53
C ALA A 425 -22.55 0.58 -0.33
N ASP A 426 -23.01 -0.25 0.58
CA ASP A 426 -22.22 -0.81 1.66
C ASP A 426 -21.40 -2.04 1.21
N MET A 427 -20.60 -2.58 2.12
CA MET A 427 -19.75 -3.74 1.83
C MET A 427 -20.53 -4.99 1.44
N ALA A 428 -21.75 -5.18 1.94
CA ALA A 428 -22.60 -6.34 1.60
C ALA A 428 -23.11 -6.24 0.17
N LYS A 429 -23.57 -5.06 -0.25
CA LYS A 429 -23.97 -4.79 -1.64
C LYS A 429 -22.79 -4.94 -2.60
N ILE A 430 -21.62 -4.42 -2.23
CA ILE A 430 -20.40 -4.55 -3.03
C ILE A 430 -20.01 -6.03 -3.19
N ALA A 431 -20.03 -6.81 -2.11
CA ALA A 431 -19.72 -8.25 -2.14
C ALA A 431 -20.68 -9.00 -3.08
N THR A 432 -21.97 -8.63 -3.07
CA THR A 432 -22.98 -9.21 -3.97
C THR A 432 -22.73 -8.88 -5.44
N VAL A 433 -22.25 -7.66 -5.74
CA VAL A 433 -21.88 -7.26 -7.11
C VAL A 433 -20.64 -8.01 -7.60
N ILE A 434 -19.70 -8.27 -6.70
CA ILE A 434 -18.49 -9.03 -7.03
C ILE A 434 -18.83 -10.51 -7.30
N SER A 435 -19.65 -11.13 -6.44
CA SER A 435 -19.98 -12.56 -6.55
C SER A 435 -20.80 -12.89 -7.80
N LYS A 436 -21.78 -12.04 -8.17
CA LYS A 436 -22.63 -12.24 -9.36
C LYS A 436 -21.90 -12.16 -10.70
N ARG A 437 -20.61 -11.79 -10.74
CA ARG A 437 -19.79 -11.69 -11.96
C ARG A 437 -18.66 -12.70 -12.01
N GLN A 438 -18.59 -13.63 -11.04
CA GLN A 438 -17.68 -14.78 -11.09
C GLN A 438 -18.33 -16.02 -11.76
N ASP A 439 -19.62 -15.93 -11.98
CA ASP A 439 -20.40 -16.87 -12.79
C ASP A 439 -20.57 -16.33 -14.24
#